data_657003aad5b9766786ac799f14aef353
#
_entry.id   657003aad5b9766786ac799f14aef353
#
_cell.length_a   1.000
_cell.length_b   1.000
_cell.length_c   1.000
_cell.angle_alpha   90.00
_cell.angle_beta   90.00
_cell.angle_gamma   90.00
#
_symmetry.space_group_name_H-M   'P 1'
#
loop_
_entity.id
_entity.type
_entity.pdbx_description
1 polymer ?
#
loop_
_entity_poly.entity_id
_entity_poly.type
_entity_poly.pdbx_seq_one_letter_code
_entity_poly.pdbx_strand_id
1 'polypeptide(L)'
;QAILKGIVDGELRKERLDYVLKAVHMYERKDEKIGSFSGGMKQRIGIALILLHLPRILVVDEPTAGLDPRERIRFRNLLVELSKDRIVIFSTHIIEDISSSCNQVVVINKGELKYFGDPADMVEMANGKVWQFNIDKTEFEKVLDKSLVIHHIQEGDTIRVRYLSVGQPYEGAVEVEANLEDAYLCLLKNMN
;
A
#
# COMPACT_ATOMS: atom_id res chain seq x y z
N GLN A 1 -15.77 -21.83 13.75
CA GLN A 1 -16.15 -20.54 13.14
C GLN A 1 -17.18 -20.71 12.01
N ALA A 2 -17.01 -21.66 11.06
CA ALA A 2 -17.98 -21.86 9.96
C ALA A 2 -19.40 -22.12 10.48
N ILE A 3 -19.56 -22.95 11.50
CA ILE A 3 -20.86 -23.21 12.17
C ILE A 3 -21.41 -21.93 12.79
N LEU A 4 -20.59 -21.15 13.49
CA LEU A 4 -21.00 -19.89 14.10
C LEU A 4 -21.42 -18.85 13.05
N LYS A 5 -20.95 -18.97 11.83
CA LYS A 5 -21.34 -18.16 10.67
C LYS A 5 -22.54 -18.75 9.89
N GLY A 6 -23.23 -19.76 10.44
CA GLY A 6 -24.48 -20.32 9.88
C GLY A 6 -24.27 -21.41 8.80
N ILE A 7 -23.05 -21.86 8.55
CA ILE A 7 -22.79 -22.99 7.64
C ILE A 7 -22.91 -24.29 8.44
N VAL A 8 -24.14 -24.76 8.63
CA VAL A 8 -24.47 -25.89 9.52
C VAL A 8 -24.34 -27.22 8.79
N ASP A 9 -24.69 -27.26 7.50
CA ASP A 9 -24.57 -28.45 6.67
C ASP A 9 -23.12 -28.91 6.58
N GLY A 10 -22.90 -30.22 6.77
CA GLY A 10 -21.57 -30.81 6.89
C GLY A 10 -20.81 -30.87 5.59
N GLU A 11 -21.49 -31.16 4.47
CA GLU A 11 -20.86 -31.27 3.15
C GLU A 11 -20.55 -29.89 2.61
N LEU A 12 -21.50 -28.97 2.66
CA LEU A 12 -21.31 -27.58 2.29
C LEU A 12 -20.17 -26.93 3.10
N ARG A 13 -20.11 -27.20 4.40
CA ARG A 13 -19.05 -26.67 5.26
C ARG A 13 -17.67 -27.19 4.85
N LYS A 14 -17.55 -28.47 4.52
CA LYS A 14 -16.30 -29.07 4.05
C LYS A 14 -15.86 -28.43 2.72
N GLU A 15 -16.78 -28.34 1.77
CA GLU A 15 -16.53 -27.71 0.47
C GLU A 15 -16.04 -26.27 0.64
N ARG A 16 -16.72 -25.47 1.48
CA ARG A 16 -16.35 -24.07 1.75
C ARG A 16 -14.99 -23.94 2.44
N LEU A 17 -14.71 -24.79 3.42
CA LEU A 17 -13.42 -24.79 4.11
C LEU A 17 -12.28 -25.15 3.14
N ASP A 18 -12.46 -26.18 2.32
CA ASP A 18 -11.47 -26.59 1.32
C ASP A 18 -11.22 -25.46 0.30
N TYR A 19 -12.29 -24.83 -0.18
CA TYR A 19 -12.19 -23.69 -1.09
C TYR A 19 -11.42 -22.53 -0.45
N VAL A 20 -11.83 -22.02 0.70
CA VAL A 20 -11.21 -20.82 1.29
C VAL A 20 -9.78 -21.08 1.74
N LEU A 21 -9.45 -22.27 2.24
CA LEU A 21 -8.08 -22.60 2.63
C LEU A 21 -7.15 -22.72 1.41
N LYS A 22 -7.64 -23.24 0.27
CA LYS A 22 -6.90 -23.22 -1.00
C LYS A 22 -6.70 -21.77 -1.50
N ALA A 23 -7.76 -20.96 -1.50
CA ALA A 23 -7.72 -19.58 -1.95
C ALA A 23 -6.69 -18.72 -1.17
N VAL A 24 -6.46 -19.01 0.11
CA VAL A 24 -5.46 -18.29 0.93
C VAL A 24 -4.13 -19.04 1.06
N HIS A 25 -3.90 -20.11 0.29
CA HIS A 25 -2.70 -20.95 0.31
C HIS A 25 -2.37 -21.55 1.70
N MET A 26 -3.41 -21.95 2.45
CA MET A 26 -3.29 -22.57 3.78
C MET A 26 -3.81 -24.00 3.85
N TYR A 27 -4.23 -24.58 2.72
CA TYR A 27 -4.84 -25.91 2.69
C TYR A 27 -3.93 -27.02 3.22
N GLU A 28 -2.65 -27.01 2.85
CA GLU A 28 -1.66 -28.00 3.28
C GLU A 28 -1.37 -27.97 4.80
N ARG A 29 -1.77 -26.89 5.45
CA ARG A 29 -1.56 -26.66 6.89
C ARG A 29 -2.86 -26.70 7.70
N LYS A 30 -3.95 -27.21 7.13
CA LYS A 30 -5.29 -27.22 7.73
C LYS A 30 -5.40 -27.95 9.05
N ASP A 31 -4.54 -28.95 9.27
CA ASP A 31 -4.54 -29.79 10.47
C ASP A 31 -3.58 -29.28 11.56
N GLU A 32 -2.84 -28.20 11.29
CA GLU A 32 -1.94 -27.58 12.26
C GLU A 32 -2.69 -26.64 13.22
N LYS A 33 -2.14 -26.46 14.41
CA LYS A 33 -2.71 -25.54 15.41
C LYS A 33 -2.40 -24.09 15.02
N ILE A 34 -3.40 -23.19 15.05
CA ILE A 34 -3.24 -21.77 14.76
C ILE A 34 -2.18 -21.10 15.67
N GLY A 35 -1.95 -21.62 16.87
CA GLY A 35 -0.92 -21.12 17.78
C GLY A 35 0.50 -21.18 17.21
N SER A 36 0.79 -22.13 16.30
CA SER A 36 2.10 -22.29 15.65
C SER A 36 2.27 -21.39 14.40
N PHE A 37 1.22 -20.66 13.99
CA PHE A 37 1.22 -19.88 12.76
C PHE A 37 1.98 -18.55 12.92
N SER A 38 2.73 -18.18 11.86
CA SER A 38 3.31 -16.83 11.74
C SER A 38 2.23 -15.75 11.67
N GLY A 39 2.61 -14.48 11.82
CA GLY A 39 1.71 -13.34 11.66
C GLY A 39 0.98 -13.37 10.32
N GLY A 40 1.71 -13.54 9.22
CA GLY A 40 1.13 -13.63 7.87
C GLY A 40 0.20 -14.84 7.68
N MET A 41 0.49 -15.98 8.27
CA MET A 41 -0.41 -17.14 8.24
C MET A 41 -1.71 -16.85 9.01
N LYS A 42 -1.63 -16.19 10.15
CA LYS A 42 -2.82 -15.79 10.93
C LYS A 42 -3.69 -14.80 10.16
N GLN A 43 -3.08 -13.83 9.47
CA GLN A 43 -3.82 -12.89 8.60
C GLN A 43 -4.52 -13.62 7.44
N ARG A 44 -3.86 -14.58 6.77
CA ARG A 44 -4.48 -15.41 5.73
C ARG A 44 -5.69 -16.20 6.26
N ILE A 45 -5.58 -16.76 7.45
CA ILE A 45 -6.73 -17.41 8.10
C ILE A 45 -7.85 -16.39 8.40
N GLY A 46 -7.51 -15.15 8.78
CA GLY A 46 -8.47 -14.07 8.91
C GLY A 46 -9.25 -13.83 7.62
N ILE A 47 -8.56 -13.73 6.48
CA ILE A 47 -9.20 -13.63 5.15
C ILE A 47 -10.04 -14.86 4.83
N ALA A 48 -9.54 -16.08 5.08
CA ALA A 48 -10.31 -17.31 4.87
C ALA A 48 -11.64 -17.29 5.62
N LEU A 49 -11.66 -16.78 6.87
CA LEU A 49 -12.88 -16.63 7.65
C LEU A 49 -13.88 -15.66 7.02
N ILE A 50 -13.43 -14.57 6.42
CA ILE A 50 -14.30 -13.62 5.72
C ILE A 50 -14.84 -14.26 4.44
N LEU A 51 -14.00 -15.01 3.72
CA LEU A 51 -14.36 -15.65 2.45
C LEU A 51 -15.36 -16.81 2.59
N LEU A 52 -15.64 -17.32 3.79
CA LEU A 52 -16.59 -18.44 4.00
C LEU A 52 -17.98 -18.21 3.37
N HIS A 53 -18.44 -16.96 3.29
CA HIS A 53 -19.71 -16.58 2.66
C HIS A 53 -19.59 -16.18 1.19
N LEU A 54 -18.42 -16.32 0.57
CA LEU A 54 -18.11 -15.89 -0.80
C LEU A 54 -18.60 -14.44 -1.09
N PRO A 55 -18.19 -13.46 -0.30
CA PRO A 55 -18.61 -12.09 -0.51
C PRO A 55 -18.13 -11.59 -1.88
N ARG A 56 -18.95 -10.74 -2.52
CA ARG A 56 -18.56 -10.02 -3.75
C ARG A 56 -17.66 -8.83 -3.48
N ILE A 57 -17.71 -8.31 -2.25
CA ILE A 57 -16.90 -7.16 -1.81
C ILE A 57 -16.15 -7.60 -0.55
N LEU A 58 -14.84 -7.49 -0.58
CA LEU A 58 -13.94 -7.74 0.54
C LEU A 58 -13.35 -6.40 0.98
N VAL A 59 -13.55 -6.02 2.24
CA VAL A 59 -12.98 -4.80 2.83
C VAL A 59 -12.05 -5.23 3.95
N VAL A 60 -10.80 -4.78 3.89
CA VAL A 60 -9.76 -5.09 4.89
C VAL A 60 -8.98 -3.84 5.27
N ASP A 61 -8.73 -3.69 6.55
CA ASP A 61 -8.00 -2.57 7.10
C ASP A 61 -6.56 -2.97 7.39
N GLU A 62 -5.60 -2.20 6.85
CA GLU A 62 -4.15 -2.38 7.04
C GLU A 62 -3.67 -3.85 6.92
N PRO A 63 -4.00 -4.58 5.84
CA PRO A 63 -3.84 -6.03 5.79
C PRO A 63 -2.38 -6.51 5.78
N THR A 64 -1.42 -5.63 5.52
CA THR A 64 0.01 -5.94 5.45
C THR A 64 0.79 -5.41 6.65
N ALA A 65 0.12 -4.72 7.57
CA ALA A 65 0.76 -4.15 8.75
C ALA A 65 1.40 -5.25 9.63
N GLY A 66 2.63 -4.99 10.07
CA GLY A 66 3.38 -5.92 10.92
C GLY A 66 3.89 -7.20 10.24
N LEU A 67 3.74 -7.31 8.92
CA LEU A 67 4.35 -8.40 8.13
C LEU A 67 5.80 -8.06 7.76
N ASP A 68 6.64 -9.10 7.73
CA ASP A 68 7.95 -8.97 7.11
C ASP A 68 7.84 -8.73 5.59
N PRO A 69 8.88 -8.22 4.91
CA PRO A 69 8.80 -7.87 3.48
C PRO A 69 8.37 -9.03 2.58
N ARG A 70 8.79 -10.27 2.86
CA ARG A 70 8.42 -11.45 2.07
C ARG A 70 6.94 -11.80 2.23
N GLU A 71 6.44 -11.81 3.46
CA GLU A 71 5.03 -12.09 3.73
C GLU A 71 4.13 -10.97 3.20
N ARG A 72 4.59 -9.70 3.22
CA ARG A 72 3.87 -8.57 2.62
C ARG A 72 3.67 -8.77 1.11
N ILE A 73 4.72 -9.12 0.36
CA ILE A 73 4.62 -9.42 -1.06
C ILE A 73 3.64 -10.57 -1.32
N ARG A 74 3.74 -11.65 -0.56
CA ARG A 74 2.84 -12.80 -0.70
C ARG A 74 1.39 -12.45 -0.41
N PHE A 75 1.18 -11.58 0.58
CA PHE A 75 -0.18 -11.17 0.95
C PHE A 75 -0.79 -10.23 -0.10
N ARG A 76 -0.01 -9.29 -0.65
CA ARG A 76 -0.44 -8.46 -1.78
C ARG A 76 -0.85 -9.31 -2.98
N ASN A 77 -0.02 -10.28 -3.37
CA ASN A 77 -0.34 -11.19 -4.45
C ASN A 77 -1.65 -11.96 -4.21
N LEU A 78 -1.90 -12.36 -2.96
CA LEU A 78 -3.17 -12.98 -2.57
C LEU A 78 -4.35 -12.01 -2.78
N LEU A 79 -4.24 -10.74 -2.39
CA LEU A 79 -5.31 -9.76 -2.60
C LEU A 79 -5.58 -9.52 -4.09
N VAL A 80 -4.52 -9.44 -4.91
CA VAL A 80 -4.63 -9.34 -6.38
C VAL A 80 -5.29 -10.59 -6.97
N GLU A 81 -4.95 -11.78 -6.49
CA GLU A 81 -5.59 -13.03 -6.94
C GLU A 81 -7.08 -13.03 -6.60
N LEU A 82 -7.43 -12.64 -5.38
CA LEU A 82 -8.81 -12.53 -4.93
C LEU A 82 -9.61 -11.47 -5.68
N SER A 83 -8.97 -10.42 -6.21
CA SER A 83 -9.65 -9.35 -6.94
C SER A 83 -10.12 -9.74 -8.34
N LYS A 84 -9.71 -10.90 -8.86
CA LYS A 84 -10.15 -11.42 -10.17
C LYS A 84 -11.66 -11.69 -10.21
N ASP A 85 -12.23 -12.12 -9.08
CA ASP A 85 -13.63 -12.56 -9.00
C ASP A 85 -14.48 -11.69 -8.05
N ARG A 86 -13.90 -10.65 -7.46
CA ARG A 86 -14.57 -9.79 -6.47
C ARG A 86 -13.93 -8.41 -6.37
N ILE A 87 -14.64 -7.48 -5.78
CA ILE A 87 -14.10 -6.17 -5.43
C ILE A 87 -13.31 -6.33 -4.12
N VAL A 88 -12.03 -5.95 -4.14
CA VAL A 88 -11.18 -5.92 -2.94
C VAL A 88 -10.85 -4.47 -2.63
N ILE A 89 -11.23 -4.01 -1.46
CA ILE A 89 -10.94 -2.68 -0.93
C ILE A 89 -10.04 -2.87 0.30
N PHE A 90 -8.89 -2.24 0.33
CA PHE A 90 -8.07 -2.25 1.53
C PHE A 90 -7.51 -0.85 1.83
N SER A 91 -7.36 -0.56 3.12
CA SER A 91 -6.64 0.61 3.58
C SER A 91 -5.16 0.28 3.73
N THR A 92 -4.29 1.23 3.48
CA THR A 92 -2.87 1.12 3.79
C THR A 92 -2.24 2.51 3.89
N HIS A 93 -1.19 2.64 4.71
CA HIS A 93 -0.29 3.79 4.72
C HIS A 93 1.03 3.49 3.99
N ILE A 94 1.15 2.31 3.36
CA ILE A 94 2.34 1.83 2.68
C ILE A 94 2.17 2.00 1.18
N ILE A 95 2.87 2.96 0.60
CA ILE A 95 2.71 3.35 -0.81
C ILE A 95 3.08 2.21 -1.78
N GLU A 96 4.06 1.37 -1.44
CA GLU A 96 4.42 0.20 -2.25
C GLU A 96 3.29 -0.83 -2.36
N ASP A 97 2.38 -0.88 -1.40
CA ASP A 97 1.22 -1.78 -1.47
C ASP A 97 0.23 -1.31 -2.54
N ILE A 98 0.13 0.00 -2.76
CA ILE A 98 -0.73 0.62 -3.77
C ILE A 98 -0.11 0.44 -5.16
N SER A 99 1.15 0.86 -5.35
CA SER A 99 1.82 0.89 -6.66
C SER A 99 1.89 -0.47 -7.35
N SER A 100 1.89 -1.56 -6.58
CA SER A 100 2.07 -2.92 -7.10
C SER A 100 0.79 -3.77 -7.13
N SER A 101 -0.34 -3.30 -6.61
CA SER A 101 -1.53 -4.14 -6.43
C SER A 101 -2.87 -3.46 -6.68
N CYS A 102 -2.91 -2.14 -6.87
CA CYS A 102 -4.15 -1.40 -7.06
C CYS A 102 -4.28 -0.87 -8.48
N ASN A 103 -5.48 -0.98 -9.04
CA ASN A 103 -5.88 -0.32 -10.28
C ASN A 103 -6.66 0.98 -10.03
N GLN A 104 -7.09 1.21 -8.81
CA GLN A 104 -7.69 2.47 -8.37
C GLN A 104 -7.23 2.81 -6.95
N VAL A 105 -7.03 4.08 -6.69
CA VAL A 105 -6.64 4.61 -5.38
C VAL A 105 -7.58 5.73 -4.95
N VAL A 106 -7.86 5.74 -3.65
CA VAL A 106 -8.58 6.83 -2.97
C VAL A 106 -7.63 7.43 -1.95
N VAL A 107 -7.36 8.73 -2.06
CA VAL A 107 -6.58 9.46 -1.06
C VAL A 107 -7.51 10.31 -0.21
N ILE A 108 -7.53 10.03 1.10
CA ILE A 108 -8.32 10.77 2.08
C ILE A 108 -7.36 11.45 3.06
N ASN A 109 -7.54 12.73 3.27
CA ASN A 109 -6.78 13.50 4.26
C ASN A 109 -7.72 14.35 5.10
N LYS A 110 -7.64 14.23 6.42
CA LYS A 110 -8.49 14.97 7.39
C LYS A 110 -9.99 14.88 7.10
N GLY A 111 -10.45 13.71 6.62
CA GLY A 111 -11.85 13.47 6.28
C GLY A 111 -12.28 13.99 4.90
N GLU A 112 -11.38 14.60 4.14
CA GLU A 112 -11.64 15.10 2.79
C GLU A 112 -11.07 14.15 1.73
N LEU A 113 -11.83 13.93 0.66
CA LEU A 113 -11.35 13.23 -0.53
C LEU A 113 -10.38 14.15 -1.28
N LYS A 114 -9.14 13.72 -1.42
CA LYS A 114 -8.09 14.46 -2.16
C LYS A 114 -7.90 13.94 -3.57
N TYR A 115 -8.07 12.63 -3.78
CA TYR A 115 -7.93 11.99 -5.08
C TYR A 115 -8.78 10.73 -5.16
N PHE A 116 -9.28 10.43 -6.36
CA PHE A 116 -9.87 9.16 -6.72
C PHE A 116 -9.59 8.87 -8.21
N GLY A 117 -8.91 7.77 -8.51
CA GLY A 117 -8.58 7.41 -9.88
C GLY A 117 -7.45 6.38 -9.98
N ASP A 118 -6.87 6.29 -11.17
CA ASP A 118 -5.71 5.42 -11.45
C ASP A 118 -4.45 5.96 -10.73
N PRO A 119 -3.64 5.09 -10.10
CA PRO A 119 -2.35 5.50 -9.53
C PRO A 119 -1.41 6.18 -10.54
N ALA A 120 -1.43 5.78 -11.82
CA ALA A 120 -0.59 6.38 -12.84
C ALA A 120 -1.00 7.83 -13.14
N ASP A 121 -2.29 8.11 -13.26
CA ASP A 121 -2.82 9.47 -13.45
C ASP A 121 -2.45 10.37 -12.26
N MET A 122 -2.45 9.80 -11.04
CA MET A 122 -2.02 10.52 -9.83
C MET A 122 -0.54 10.91 -9.93
N VAL A 123 0.32 10.01 -10.43
CA VAL A 123 1.75 10.29 -10.63
C VAL A 123 1.95 11.41 -11.67
N GLU A 124 1.19 11.39 -12.78
CA GLU A 124 1.28 12.44 -13.80
C GLU A 124 0.98 13.84 -13.26
N MET A 125 0.10 13.96 -12.27
CA MET A 125 -0.18 15.26 -11.62
C MET A 125 1.04 15.87 -10.90
N ALA A 126 2.04 15.06 -10.55
CA ALA A 126 3.26 15.48 -9.87
C ALA A 126 4.43 15.74 -10.83
N ASN A 127 4.33 15.38 -12.10
CA ASN A 127 5.36 15.65 -13.09
C ASN A 127 5.57 17.18 -13.24
N GLY A 128 6.81 17.60 -13.41
CA GLY A 128 7.20 19.01 -13.43
C GLY A 128 7.32 19.68 -12.05
N LYS A 129 7.06 18.92 -10.97
CA LYS A 129 7.09 19.46 -9.59
C LYS A 129 8.11 18.76 -8.69
N VAL A 130 8.83 17.77 -9.21
CA VAL A 130 9.81 17.00 -8.44
C VAL A 130 11.21 17.31 -8.93
N TRP A 131 12.04 17.78 -8.03
CA TRP A 131 13.39 18.24 -8.31
C TRP A 131 14.43 17.48 -7.50
N GLN A 132 15.61 17.26 -8.07
CA GLN A 132 16.75 16.71 -7.38
C GLN A 132 17.96 17.61 -7.53
N PHE A 133 18.68 17.84 -6.45
CA PHE A 133 19.90 18.64 -6.43
C PHE A 133 20.79 18.28 -5.24
N ASN A 134 22.05 18.69 -5.33
CA ASN A 134 22.99 18.62 -4.23
C ASN A 134 23.16 20.02 -3.63
N ILE A 135 23.19 20.11 -2.32
CA ILE A 135 23.33 21.36 -1.57
C ILE A 135 24.34 21.16 -0.44
N ASP A 136 25.11 22.20 -0.09
CA ASP A 136 25.97 22.16 1.07
C ASP A 136 25.17 21.98 2.36
N LYS A 137 25.72 21.24 3.30
CA LYS A 137 25.06 20.96 4.57
C LYS A 137 24.70 22.22 5.35
N THR A 138 25.51 23.26 5.28
CA THR A 138 25.27 24.52 5.98
C THR A 138 24.15 25.34 5.34
N GLU A 139 24.00 25.23 4.02
CA GLU A 139 22.93 25.87 3.26
C GLU A 139 21.59 25.13 3.38
N PHE A 140 21.64 23.80 3.39
CA PHE A 140 20.44 22.96 3.55
C PHE A 140 19.61 23.36 4.78
N GLU A 141 20.26 23.72 5.89
CA GLU A 141 19.58 24.12 7.11
C GLU A 141 18.93 25.52 7.03
N LYS A 142 19.41 26.38 6.12
CA LYS A 142 19.03 27.81 6.07
C LYS A 142 18.07 28.15 4.94
N VAL A 143 18.17 27.47 3.79
CA VAL A 143 17.57 27.93 2.52
C VAL A 143 16.28 27.17 2.19
N LEU A 144 16.11 25.92 2.62
CA LEU A 144 15.02 25.08 2.17
C LEU A 144 13.84 25.04 3.14
N ASP A 145 12.63 25.13 2.58
CA ASP A 145 11.42 24.73 3.31
C ASP A 145 11.42 23.22 3.52
N LYS A 146 11.76 22.80 4.74
CA LYS A 146 11.82 21.39 5.14
C LYS A 146 10.51 20.63 4.90
N SER A 147 9.40 21.35 4.84
CA SER A 147 8.09 20.75 4.60
C SER A 147 7.89 20.25 3.16
N LEU A 148 8.73 20.70 2.23
CA LEU A 148 8.73 20.33 0.81
C LEU A 148 9.85 19.32 0.47
N VAL A 149 10.72 18.99 1.43
CA VAL A 149 11.72 17.92 1.29
C VAL A 149 11.02 16.57 1.36
N ILE A 150 11.09 15.80 0.27
CA ILE A 150 10.54 14.44 0.19
C ILE A 150 11.47 13.50 0.95
N HIS A 151 12.73 13.44 0.52
CA HIS A 151 13.80 12.79 1.24
C HIS A 151 15.15 13.43 0.95
N HIS A 152 16.14 13.15 1.79
CA HIS A 152 17.50 13.60 1.56
C HIS A 152 18.50 12.54 2.00
N ILE A 153 19.67 12.53 1.35
CA ILE A 153 20.78 11.60 1.63
C ILE A 153 22.03 12.43 1.81
N GLN A 154 22.71 12.28 2.95
CA GLN A 154 23.99 12.92 3.18
C GLN A 154 25.12 12.17 2.44
N GLU A 155 25.88 12.89 1.63
CA GLU A 155 27.01 12.39 0.86
C GLU A 155 28.25 13.25 1.19
N GLY A 156 28.96 12.90 2.26
CA GLY A 156 30.08 13.70 2.77
C GLY A 156 29.64 15.03 3.30
N ASP A 157 30.13 16.14 2.70
CA ASP A 157 29.80 17.52 3.08
C ASP A 157 28.58 18.06 2.32
N THR A 158 28.04 17.31 1.36
CA THR A 158 26.85 17.67 0.61
C THR A 158 25.66 16.81 0.98
N ILE A 159 24.47 17.33 0.68
CA ILE A 159 23.20 16.63 0.84
C ILE A 159 22.53 16.57 -0.52
N ARG A 160 22.22 15.38 -0.98
CA ARG A 160 21.36 15.16 -2.14
C ARG A 160 19.91 15.21 -1.67
N VAL A 161 19.15 16.14 -2.24
CA VAL A 161 17.77 16.43 -1.85
C VAL A 161 16.82 16.06 -2.98
N ARG A 162 15.71 15.39 -2.65
CA ARG A 162 14.53 15.28 -3.50
C ARG A 162 13.47 16.22 -2.93
N TYR A 163 12.94 17.13 -3.77
CA TYR A 163 12.21 18.29 -3.32
C TYR A 163 11.00 18.59 -4.19
N LEU A 164 9.91 19.06 -3.58
CA LEU A 164 8.70 19.50 -4.27
C LEU A 164 8.76 21.00 -4.54
N SER A 165 8.58 21.39 -5.81
CA SER A 165 8.47 22.81 -6.21
C SER A 165 7.76 22.94 -7.56
N VAL A 166 6.98 23.98 -7.74
CA VAL A 166 6.34 24.32 -9.03
C VAL A 166 7.36 24.86 -10.05
N GLY A 167 8.52 25.33 -9.61
CA GLY A 167 9.62 25.76 -10.45
C GLY A 167 10.96 25.37 -9.86
N GLN A 168 12.06 25.66 -10.58
CA GLN A 168 13.39 25.27 -10.13
C GLN A 168 13.71 25.87 -8.74
N PRO A 169 13.86 25.03 -7.69
CA PRO A 169 13.95 25.49 -6.31
C PRO A 169 15.35 25.96 -5.91
N TYR A 170 16.37 25.52 -6.65
CA TYR A 170 17.78 25.78 -6.33
C TYR A 170 18.62 25.78 -7.61
N GLU A 171 19.73 26.50 -7.62
CA GLU A 171 20.66 26.53 -8.74
C GLU A 171 21.25 25.12 -8.96
N GLY A 172 21.22 24.64 -10.20
CA GLY A 172 21.65 23.28 -10.55
C GLY A 172 20.63 22.19 -10.22
N ALA A 173 19.43 22.51 -9.71
CA ALA A 173 18.38 21.53 -9.54
C ALA A 173 17.92 21.00 -10.90
N VAL A 174 17.75 19.68 -10.98
CA VAL A 174 17.28 18.96 -12.16
C VAL A 174 15.91 18.40 -11.87
N GLU A 175 14.97 18.62 -12.79
CA GLU A 175 13.68 17.97 -12.75
C GLU A 175 13.85 16.45 -12.90
N VAL A 176 13.14 15.69 -12.10
CA VAL A 176 13.17 14.22 -12.12
C VAL A 176 11.76 13.66 -12.22
N GLU A 177 11.66 12.48 -12.80
CA GLU A 177 10.39 11.76 -12.93
C GLU A 177 9.76 11.53 -11.55
N ALA A 178 8.46 11.84 -11.44
CA ALA A 178 7.71 11.64 -10.22
C ALA A 178 7.38 10.17 -9.99
N ASN A 179 7.26 9.79 -8.74
CA ASN A 179 6.73 8.49 -8.33
C ASN A 179 5.45 8.68 -7.49
N LEU A 180 4.85 7.59 -7.04
CA LEU A 180 3.59 7.62 -6.32
C LEU A 180 3.70 8.31 -4.94
N GLU A 181 4.87 8.23 -4.28
CA GLU A 181 5.14 8.92 -3.02
C GLU A 181 5.19 10.43 -3.22
N ASP A 182 5.86 10.87 -4.29
CA ASP A 182 5.93 12.29 -4.66
C ASP A 182 4.52 12.84 -4.93
N ALA A 183 3.73 12.10 -5.71
CA ALA A 183 2.35 12.47 -6.04
C ALA A 183 1.47 12.58 -4.80
N TYR A 184 1.58 11.62 -3.88
CA TYR A 184 0.86 11.66 -2.61
C TYR A 184 1.22 12.91 -1.80
N LEU A 185 2.51 13.25 -1.71
CA LEU A 185 2.96 14.44 -0.99
C LEU A 185 2.53 15.73 -1.69
N CYS A 186 2.54 15.79 -3.04
CA CYS A 186 1.98 16.89 -3.80
C CYS A 186 0.51 17.17 -3.46
N LEU A 187 -0.31 16.09 -3.41
CA LEU A 187 -1.72 16.19 -3.02
C LEU A 187 -1.90 16.73 -1.59
N LEU A 188 -1.11 16.25 -0.64
CA LEU A 188 -1.17 16.71 0.75
C LEU A 188 -0.78 18.18 0.91
N LYS A 189 0.10 18.70 0.04
CA LYS A 189 0.56 20.09 0.02
C LYS A 189 -0.31 21.00 -0.85
N ASN A 190 -1.37 20.46 -1.48
CA ASN A 190 -2.23 21.20 -2.45
C ASN A 190 -1.42 21.83 -3.59
N MET A 191 -0.40 21.15 -4.08
CA MET A 191 0.43 21.55 -5.23
C MET A 191 -0.17 20.99 -6.54
N ASN A 192 -1.48 21.15 -6.72
CA ASN A 192 -2.22 20.63 -7.89
C ASN A 192 -2.05 21.54 -9.11
#